data_fd3b9c436eb214839d6eb9fc552e7cab
#
_entry.id   fd3b9c436eb214839d6eb9fc552e7cab
#
_cell.length_a   1.000
_cell.length_b   1.000
_cell.length_c   1.000
_cell.angle_alpha   90.00
_cell.angle_beta   90.00
_cell.angle_gamma   90.00
#
_symmetry.space_group_name_H-M   'P 1'
#
loop_
_entity.id
_entity.type
_entity.pdbx_description
1 polymer ?
#
loop_
_entity_poly.entity_id
_entity_poly.type
_entity_poly.pdbx_seq_one_letter_code
_entity_poly.pdbx_strand_id
1 'polypeptide(L)'
;MIGSGRSPFTDYRSLVTTSHQPPTTSHRLKFSLLTLGCDKNTVDSERYVAQLTDYGAEFTADIDEAEVIVVNTCGFIDAAKKESIDALVEAGRLKEAGSCRAVVGVGCMVQRHKEELADALPEVDLFLGAAEMDRLIPELHERGLIDDVPAMHPGVRVFTGGLPHVRYLKVSEGCDHGCAFCAIPLMRGRHRSFALADVIREAQLLEAQGAVEVNLVAQDLAHYGRDVRDGNGLPELLQALVAETTIPWIRLLYVYSSGLTPKLLDVMAHEPRIVPYLDMPMQHASNEVLKRMRRPERRDTIRARVRDIRERVPDVAIRTTCIVGFPGETDADFEALLSFLEEMQFERVGGFTYSPQEGTRAAALADDVPESVKRERLERLTELQRLITAERYDQRVGRIARAIVDSVQPGGVVEGRAFWQADDIDGVTRIVCDGAVPPPGSLVDAAIERVADDYDFEASLVRVISSPETARPARTRALPVMGVSLGSYGR
;
A
#
# COMPACT_ATOMS: atom_id res chain seq x y z
N MET A 1 30.94 -9.96 43.16
CA MET A 1 29.65 -10.67 42.98
C MET A 1 28.77 -9.79 42.17
N ILE A 2 28.79 -9.99 40.86
CA ILE A 2 27.98 -9.22 39.90
C ILE A 2 26.84 -10.14 39.50
N GLY A 3 25.62 -9.77 39.93
CA GLY A 3 24.40 -10.51 39.66
C GLY A 3 24.02 -10.39 38.17
N SER A 4 23.89 -11.53 37.50
CA SER A 4 23.37 -11.70 36.17
C SER A 4 21.88 -11.33 36.14
N GLY A 5 21.57 -10.13 35.69
CA GLY A 5 20.20 -9.74 35.38
C GLY A 5 19.72 -10.47 34.12
N ARG A 6 18.78 -11.38 34.29
CA ARG A 6 18.07 -11.98 33.18
C ARG A 6 17.19 -10.92 32.51
N SER A 7 17.34 -10.80 31.21
CA SER A 7 16.48 -10.01 30.33
C SER A 7 15.01 -10.42 30.46
N PRO A 8 14.02 -9.51 30.49
CA PRO A 8 12.60 -9.85 30.61
C PRO A 8 11.98 -10.31 29.27
N PHE A 9 12.78 -10.73 28.30
CA PHE A 9 12.30 -11.27 27.03
C PHE A 9 12.08 -12.77 27.15
N THR A 10 11.02 -13.16 27.85
CA THR A 10 10.55 -14.54 27.90
C THR A 10 9.46 -14.76 26.84
N ASP A 11 9.84 -15.53 25.84
CA ASP A 11 9.02 -16.50 25.13
C ASP A 11 7.71 -16.01 24.47
N TYR A 12 7.85 -15.28 23.38
CA TYR A 12 6.73 -14.96 22.49
C TYR A 12 6.07 -16.20 21.84
N ARG A 13 6.72 -17.37 21.87
CA ARG A 13 6.11 -18.64 21.44
C ARG A 13 4.94 -19.08 22.30
N SER A 14 4.84 -18.61 23.53
CA SER A 14 3.74 -18.97 24.44
C SER A 14 2.50 -18.09 24.29
N LEU A 15 2.60 -16.91 23.67
CA LEU A 15 1.45 -16.01 23.45
C LEU A 15 0.57 -16.41 22.26
N VAL A 16 1.11 -17.21 21.33
CA VAL A 16 0.34 -17.77 20.21
C VAL A 16 -0.46 -19.01 20.62
N THR A 17 -0.22 -19.54 21.84
CA THR A 17 -0.85 -20.77 22.35
C THR A 17 -1.76 -20.56 23.56
N THR A 18 -2.13 -19.34 23.92
CA THR A 18 -3.26 -19.18 24.84
C THR A 18 -4.51 -19.62 24.09
N SER A 19 -4.81 -20.91 24.25
CA SER A 19 -6.08 -21.49 23.91
C SER A 19 -7.20 -20.76 24.66
N HIS A 20 -7.74 -19.71 24.06
CA HIS A 20 -9.11 -19.37 24.33
C HIS A 20 -9.92 -20.52 23.72
N GLN A 21 -10.47 -21.39 24.58
CA GLN A 21 -11.51 -22.30 24.14
C GLN A 21 -12.61 -21.42 23.55
N PRO A 22 -12.97 -21.62 22.27
CA PRO A 22 -14.07 -20.88 21.69
C PRO A 22 -15.33 -21.16 22.52
N PRO A 23 -16.21 -20.16 22.65
CA PRO A 23 -17.47 -20.36 23.33
C PRO A 23 -18.19 -21.58 22.75
N THR A 24 -18.87 -22.35 23.61
CA THR A 24 -19.53 -23.62 23.31
C THR A 24 -20.82 -23.45 22.49
N THR A 25 -20.99 -22.36 21.77
CA THR A 25 -22.11 -22.17 20.83
C THR A 25 -21.84 -22.91 19.52
N SER A 26 -22.79 -23.69 19.08
CA SER A 26 -22.70 -24.57 17.93
C SER A 26 -22.67 -23.84 16.56
N HIS A 27 -22.79 -22.52 16.55
CA HIS A 27 -22.80 -21.69 15.36
C HIS A 27 -21.72 -20.61 15.47
N ARG A 28 -20.79 -20.60 14.49
CA ARG A 28 -19.79 -19.55 14.35
C ARG A 28 -20.27 -18.56 13.30
N LEU A 29 -20.34 -17.28 13.65
CA LEU A 29 -20.65 -16.22 12.71
C LEU A 29 -19.73 -16.29 11.51
N LYS A 30 -20.27 -16.44 10.29
CA LYS A 30 -19.49 -16.34 9.05
C LYS A 30 -19.48 -14.89 8.57
N PHE A 31 -18.29 -14.40 8.21
CA PHE A 31 -18.16 -13.06 7.64
C PHE A 31 -17.32 -13.05 6.38
N SER A 32 -17.61 -12.12 5.49
CA SER A 32 -16.78 -11.77 4.33
C SER A 32 -16.33 -10.32 4.41
N LEU A 33 -15.22 -10.00 3.77
CA LEU A 33 -14.70 -8.65 3.74
C LEU A 33 -14.20 -8.30 2.33
N LEU A 34 -14.75 -7.22 1.78
CA LEU A 34 -14.34 -6.62 0.52
C LEU A 34 -13.40 -5.44 0.80
N THR A 35 -12.21 -5.44 0.23
CA THR A 35 -11.24 -4.35 0.34
C THR A 35 -11.19 -3.57 -0.95
N LEU A 36 -11.48 -2.27 -0.87
CA LEU A 36 -11.40 -1.36 -2.00
C LEU A 36 -10.33 -0.29 -1.74
N GLY A 37 -9.68 0.18 -2.81
CA GLY A 37 -8.75 1.29 -2.76
C GLY A 37 -7.29 0.87 -2.62
N CYS A 38 -6.59 1.36 -1.60
CA CYS A 38 -5.14 1.32 -1.53
C CYS A 38 -4.60 0.35 -0.46
N ASP A 39 -3.28 0.12 -0.48
CA ASP A 39 -2.50 -0.63 0.50
C ASP A 39 -2.77 -0.27 1.98
N LYS A 40 -3.09 1.01 2.28
CA LYS A 40 -3.51 1.41 3.64
C LYS A 40 -4.85 0.78 4.02
N ASN A 41 -5.79 0.69 3.05
CA ASN A 41 -7.05 -0.02 3.26
C ASN A 41 -6.83 -1.53 3.41
N THR A 42 -5.85 -2.12 2.70
CA THR A 42 -5.47 -3.53 2.88
C THR A 42 -5.01 -3.79 4.32
N VAL A 43 -4.15 -2.93 4.87
CA VAL A 43 -3.73 -3.02 6.29
C VAL A 43 -4.92 -2.90 7.23
N ASP A 44 -5.84 -1.97 6.97
CA ASP A 44 -7.04 -1.80 7.80
C ASP A 44 -7.95 -3.03 7.71
N SER A 45 -8.12 -3.61 6.52
CA SER A 45 -8.88 -4.85 6.32
C SER A 45 -8.30 -6.03 7.07
N GLU A 46 -6.98 -6.23 7.04
CA GLU A 46 -6.31 -7.28 7.80
C GLU A 46 -6.52 -7.13 9.31
N ARG A 47 -6.64 -5.89 9.81
CA ARG A 47 -6.97 -5.60 11.22
C ARG A 47 -8.44 -5.89 11.52
N TYR A 48 -9.38 -5.55 10.62
CA TYR A 48 -10.79 -5.90 10.78
C TYR A 48 -11.01 -7.42 10.81
N VAL A 49 -10.33 -8.15 9.91
CA VAL A 49 -10.39 -9.62 9.90
C VAL A 49 -9.82 -10.19 11.19
N ALA A 50 -8.71 -9.64 11.70
CA ALA A 50 -8.15 -10.07 12.98
C ALA A 50 -9.14 -9.86 14.13
N GLN A 51 -9.77 -8.68 14.22
CA GLN A 51 -10.79 -8.40 15.24
C GLN A 51 -11.92 -9.42 15.20
N LEU A 52 -12.50 -9.70 14.02
CA LEU A 52 -13.61 -10.64 13.88
C LEU A 52 -13.19 -12.09 14.19
N THR A 53 -11.99 -12.51 13.77
CA THR A 53 -11.49 -13.86 14.06
C THR A 53 -11.13 -14.08 15.51
N ASP A 54 -10.64 -13.06 16.23
CA ASP A 54 -10.41 -13.12 17.67
C ASP A 54 -11.70 -13.39 18.44
N TYR A 55 -12.85 -13.01 17.87
CA TYR A 55 -14.19 -13.34 18.35
C TYR A 55 -14.64 -14.76 18.05
N GLY A 56 -13.86 -15.54 17.34
CA GLY A 56 -14.24 -16.84 16.84
C GLY A 56 -15.17 -16.79 15.63
N ALA A 57 -15.34 -15.61 15.01
CA ALA A 57 -16.00 -15.53 13.71
C ALA A 57 -15.16 -16.21 12.64
N GLU A 58 -15.79 -16.84 11.66
CA GLU A 58 -15.16 -17.56 10.57
C GLU A 58 -15.21 -16.72 9.29
N PHE A 59 -14.04 -16.44 8.73
CA PHE A 59 -13.97 -15.77 7.42
C PHE A 59 -14.37 -16.75 6.33
N THR A 60 -15.22 -16.28 5.40
CA THR A 60 -15.54 -16.99 4.15
C THR A 60 -15.20 -16.12 2.95
N ALA A 61 -14.63 -16.74 1.91
CA ALA A 61 -14.43 -16.10 0.62
C ALA A 61 -15.70 -16.10 -0.24
N ASP A 62 -16.62 -17.01 0.05
CA ASP A 62 -17.94 -17.06 -0.59
C ASP A 62 -18.85 -16.04 0.12
N ILE A 63 -19.07 -14.92 -0.56
CA ILE A 63 -19.87 -13.83 -0.03
C ILE A 63 -21.34 -14.25 0.19
N ASP A 64 -21.84 -15.22 -0.57
CA ASP A 64 -23.21 -15.73 -0.44
C ASP A 64 -23.42 -16.55 0.85
N GLU A 65 -22.31 -17.07 1.42
CA GLU A 65 -22.35 -17.77 2.71
C GLU A 65 -22.17 -16.85 3.92
N ALA A 66 -21.84 -15.57 3.70
CA ALA A 66 -21.53 -14.64 4.77
C ALA A 66 -22.80 -14.16 5.50
N GLU A 67 -22.78 -14.20 6.83
CA GLU A 67 -23.81 -13.61 7.68
C GLU A 67 -23.53 -12.12 7.94
N VAL A 68 -22.27 -11.71 7.87
CA VAL A 68 -21.85 -10.31 7.94
C VAL A 68 -20.93 -10.01 6.77
N ILE A 69 -21.26 -8.98 5.99
CA ILE A 69 -20.43 -8.50 4.89
C ILE A 69 -19.87 -7.15 5.29
N VAL A 70 -18.53 -7.05 5.33
CA VAL A 70 -17.83 -5.79 5.61
C VAL A 70 -17.26 -5.26 4.30
N VAL A 71 -17.59 -4.00 3.94
CA VAL A 71 -17.04 -3.33 2.75
C VAL A 71 -16.12 -2.19 3.20
N ASN A 72 -14.83 -2.37 3.02
CA ASN A 72 -13.83 -1.32 3.31
C ASN A 72 -13.68 -0.40 2.11
N THR A 73 -14.30 0.79 2.23
CA THR A 73 -14.54 1.73 1.14
C THR A 73 -13.39 2.68 0.88
N CYS A 74 -13.23 3.10 -0.37
CA CYS A 74 -12.33 4.17 -0.80
C CYS A 74 -13.12 5.42 -1.21
N GLY A 75 -12.67 6.59 -0.77
CA GLY A 75 -13.29 7.89 -1.07
C GLY A 75 -12.33 8.90 -1.72
N PHE A 76 -11.23 8.42 -2.35
CA PHE A 76 -10.14 9.29 -2.78
C PHE A 76 -10.46 10.05 -4.07
N ILE A 77 -11.04 9.38 -5.07
CA ILE A 77 -11.48 9.95 -6.34
C ILE A 77 -12.89 9.46 -6.66
N ASP A 78 -13.58 10.11 -7.60
CA ASP A 78 -14.99 9.79 -7.89
C ASP A 78 -15.18 8.37 -8.43
N ALA A 79 -14.23 7.84 -9.22
CA ALA A 79 -14.27 6.46 -9.67
C ALA A 79 -14.24 5.46 -8.49
N ALA A 80 -13.39 5.71 -7.49
CA ALA A 80 -13.30 4.86 -6.30
C ALA A 80 -14.52 5.00 -5.37
N LYS A 81 -15.14 6.20 -5.33
CA LYS A 81 -16.42 6.38 -4.62
C LYS A 81 -17.51 5.56 -5.27
N LYS A 82 -17.60 5.64 -6.63
CA LYS A 82 -18.59 4.85 -7.37
C LYS A 82 -18.42 3.36 -7.13
N GLU A 83 -17.22 2.83 -7.25
CA GLU A 83 -16.91 1.43 -6.96
C GLU A 83 -17.32 1.03 -5.55
N SER A 84 -17.05 1.90 -4.56
CA SER A 84 -17.43 1.66 -3.17
C SER A 84 -18.96 1.63 -2.96
N ILE A 85 -19.69 2.53 -3.64
CA ILE A 85 -21.16 2.54 -3.60
C ILE A 85 -21.73 1.28 -4.27
N ASP A 86 -21.21 0.95 -5.46
CA ASP A 86 -21.66 -0.25 -6.19
C ASP A 86 -21.46 -1.52 -5.35
N ALA A 87 -20.34 -1.63 -4.64
CA ALA A 87 -20.07 -2.77 -3.75
C ALA A 87 -20.99 -2.81 -2.53
N LEU A 88 -21.33 -1.67 -1.92
CA LEU A 88 -22.28 -1.59 -0.82
C LEU A 88 -23.71 -1.98 -1.27
N VAL A 89 -24.13 -1.49 -2.43
CA VAL A 89 -25.44 -1.85 -3.03
C VAL A 89 -25.53 -3.34 -3.32
N GLU A 90 -24.46 -3.93 -3.89
CA GLU A 90 -24.44 -5.37 -4.18
C GLU A 90 -24.47 -6.21 -2.90
N ALA A 91 -23.72 -5.81 -1.86
CA ALA A 91 -23.81 -6.45 -0.54
C ALA A 91 -25.23 -6.36 0.06
N GLY A 92 -25.91 -5.22 -0.12
CA GLY A 92 -27.30 -5.03 0.29
C GLY A 92 -28.28 -5.99 -0.41
N ARG A 93 -28.07 -6.24 -1.72
CA ARG A 93 -28.90 -7.22 -2.48
C ARG A 93 -28.71 -8.65 -1.97
N LEU A 94 -27.48 -9.02 -1.59
CA LEU A 94 -27.21 -10.34 -1.00
C LEU A 94 -27.92 -10.51 0.36
N LYS A 95 -28.13 -9.43 1.11
CA LYS A 95 -28.91 -9.45 2.33
C LYS A 95 -30.39 -9.77 2.07
N GLU A 96 -31.00 -9.28 0.99
CA GLU A 96 -32.36 -9.58 0.62
C GLU A 96 -32.56 -11.03 0.13
N ALA A 97 -31.52 -11.60 -0.50
CA ALA A 97 -31.60 -12.88 -1.20
C ALA A 97 -31.01 -14.07 -0.41
N GLY A 98 -30.16 -13.82 0.61
CA GLY A 98 -29.26 -14.82 1.17
C GLY A 98 -29.26 -14.97 2.68
N SER A 99 -28.15 -15.49 3.20
CA SER A 99 -27.87 -15.70 4.62
C SER A 99 -27.35 -14.45 5.33
N CYS A 100 -27.05 -13.38 4.60
CA CYS A 100 -26.49 -12.15 5.15
C CYS A 100 -27.47 -11.48 6.12
N ARG A 101 -27.03 -11.26 7.35
CA ARG A 101 -27.77 -10.64 8.44
C ARG A 101 -27.45 -9.15 8.58
N ALA A 102 -26.20 -8.76 8.22
CA ALA A 102 -25.79 -7.38 8.29
C ALA A 102 -24.74 -7.03 7.24
N VAL A 103 -24.88 -5.83 6.67
CA VAL A 103 -23.90 -5.18 5.81
C VAL A 103 -23.27 -4.01 6.57
N VAL A 104 -21.93 -3.96 6.59
CA VAL A 104 -21.16 -2.95 7.31
C VAL A 104 -20.26 -2.20 6.31
N GLY A 105 -20.54 -0.91 6.13
CA GLY A 105 -19.64 -0.02 5.37
C GLY A 105 -18.58 0.58 6.29
N VAL A 106 -17.29 0.44 5.94
CA VAL A 106 -16.18 1.02 6.72
C VAL A 106 -15.25 1.83 5.82
N GLY A 107 -14.33 2.60 6.41
CA GLY A 107 -13.20 3.18 5.69
C GLY A 107 -13.34 4.64 5.29
N CYS A 108 -12.58 5.03 4.23
CA CYS A 108 -12.34 6.43 3.88
C CYS A 108 -13.59 7.16 3.36
N MET A 109 -14.39 6.50 2.52
CA MET A 109 -15.61 7.14 2.01
C MET A 109 -16.61 7.35 3.13
N VAL A 110 -16.79 6.33 3.98
CA VAL A 110 -17.69 6.43 5.14
C VAL A 110 -17.24 7.53 6.09
N GLN A 111 -15.93 7.66 6.36
CA GLN A 111 -15.43 8.75 7.22
C GLN A 111 -15.87 10.13 6.74
N ARG A 112 -16.05 10.29 5.46
CA ARG A 112 -16.33 11.59 4.83
C ARG A 112 -17.81 11.85 4.60
N HIS A 113 -18.57 10.82 4.29
CA HIS A 113 -19.96 10.92 3.81
C HIS A 113 -20.92 10.03 4.62
N LYS A 114 -20.65 9.82 5.92
CA LYS A 114 -21.39 8.86 6.76
C LYS A 114 -22.89 9.12 6.80
N GLU A 115 -23.30 10.38 7.00
CA GLU A 115 -24.71 10.76 7.09
C GLU A 115 -25.42 10.60 5.74
N GLU A 116 -24.80 11.09 4.67
CA GLU A 116 -25.32 10.99 3.30
C GLU A 116 -25.48 9.52 2.86
N LEU A 117 -24.50 8.66 3.20
CA LEU A 117 -24.54 7.24 2.89
C LEU A 117 -25.63 6.53 3.70
N ALA A 118 -25.83 6.88 4.97
CA ALA A 118 -26.88 6.29 5.80
C ALA A 118 -28.28 6.63 5.28
N ASP A 119 -28.47 7.84 4.77
CA ASP A 119 -29.73 8.26 4.17
C ASP A 119 -29.96 7.62 2.78
N ALA A 120 -28.91 7.44 1.99
CA ALA A 120 -29.00 6.96 0.61
C ALA A 120 -29.02 5.42 0.49
N LEU A 121 -28.45 4.69 1.46
CA LEU A 121 -28.27 3.23 1.45
C LEU A 121 -28.86 2.60 2.72
N PRO A 122 -30.19 2.60 2.88
CA PRO A 122 -30.88 2.05 4.06
C PRO A 122 -30.69 0.53 4.22
N GLU A 123 -30.24 -0.19 3.19
CA GLU A 123 -29.89 -1.60 3.22
C GLU A 123 -28.60 -1.90 4.00
N VAL A 124 -27.73 -0.90 4.23
CA VAL A 124 -26.50 -1.04 5.01
C VAL A 124 -26.80 -0.77 6.49
N ASP A 125 -26.50 -1.73 7.35
CA ASP A 125 -26.87 -1.70 8.76
C ASP A 125 -25.98 -0.83 9.63
N LEU A 126 -24.72 -0.64 9.22
CA LEU A 126 -23.71 0.05 10.01
C LEU A 126 -22.71 0.77 9.12
N PHE A 127 -22.42 2.02 9.44
CA PHE A 127 -21.35 2.80 8.85
C PHE A 127 -20.32 3.22 9.90
N LEU A 128 -19.05 2.85 9.70
CA LEU A 128 -17.92 3.23 10.56
C LEU A 128 -16.83 3.92 9.74
N GLY A 129 -16.48 5.15 10.12
CA GLY A 129 -15.39 5.88 9.51
C GLY A 129 -14.03 5.19 9.75
N ALA A 130 -13.02 5.59 8.99
CA ALA A 130 -11.65 5.04 9.13
C ALA A 130 -11.06 5.27 10.54
N ALA A 131 -11.53 6.25 11.28
CA ALA A 131 -11.12 6.53 12.66
C ALA A 131 -11.91 5.74 13.72
N GLU A 132 -12.94 4.98 13.31
CA GLU A 132 -13.87 4.26 14.20
C GLU A 132 -13.65 2.73 14.15
N MET A 133 -12.47 2.27 13.78
CA MET A 133 -12.16 0.84 13.63
C MET A 133 -12.42 0.01 14.89
N ASP A 134 -12.16 0.57 16.05
CA ASP A 134 -12.36 -0.05 17.36
C ASP A 134 -13.83 -0.21 17.75
N ARG A 135 -14.75 0.46 17.02
CA ARG A 135 -16.19 0.35 17.25
C ARG A 135 -16.84 -0.84 16.55
N LEU A 136 -16.18 -1.49 15.59
CA LEU A 136 -16.78 -2.59 14.84
C LEU A 136 -17.37 -3.65 15.76
N ILE A 137 -16.60 -4.13 16.67
CA ILE A 137 -16.98 -5.22 17.57
C ILE A 137 -18.09 -4.81 18.55
N PRO A 138 -17.96 -3.70 19.30
CA PRO A 138 -19.06 -3.22 20.13
C PRO A 138 -20.38 -3.07 19.38
N GLU A 139 -20.36 -2.51 18.19
CA GLU A 139 -21.55 -2.30 17.36
C GLU A 139 -22.20 -3.61 16.88
N LEU A 140 -21.39 -4.63 16.53
CA LEU A 140 -21.90 -5.96 16.19
C LEU A 140 -22.49 -6.67 17.41
N HIS A 141 -21.91 -6.48 18.59
CA HIS A 141 -22.43 -7.00 19.84
C HIS A 141 -23.79 -6.37 20.21
N GLU A 142 -23.90 -5.04 20.13
CA GLU A 142 -25.17 -4.33 20.39
C GLU A 142 -26.30 -4.78 19.46
N ARG A 143 -25.96 -5.26 18.25
CA ARG A 143 -26.92 -5.81 17.27
C ARG A 143 -27.20 -7.31 17.46
N GLY A 144 -26.60 -7.93 18.49
CA GLY A 144 -26.77 -9.37 18.76
C GLY A 144 -26.22 -10.27 17.65
N LEU A 145 -25.20 -9.80 16.93
CA LEU A 145 -24.50 -10.59 15.91
C LEU A 145 -23.34 -11.39 16.49
N ILE A 146 -22.79 -10.95 17.64
CA ILE A 146 -21.74 -11.60 18.40
C ILE A 146 -22.07 -11.56 19.90
N ASP A 147 -21.67 -12.60 20.66
CA ASP A 147 -22.14 -12.80 22.03
C ASP A 147 -21.30 -12.06 23.10
N ASP A 148 -19.97 -11.93 22.88
CA ASP A 148 -19.05 -11.35 23.86
C ASP A 148 -18.12 -10.31 23.23
N VAL A 149 -17.59 -9.36 24.06
CA VAL A 149 -16.60 -8.37 23.63
C VAL A 149 -15.22 -8.75 24.18
N PRO A 150 -14.30 -9.40 23.40
CA PRO A 150 -12.96 -9.70 23.88
C PRO A 150 -12.12 -8.45 24.07
N ALA A 151 -11.03 -8.61 24.82
CA ALA A 151 -10.00 -7.59 24.87
C ALA A 151 -9.37 -7.41 23.46
N MET A 152 -9.38 -6.19 22.96
CA MET A 152 -8.71 -5.85 21.70
C MET A 152 -7.20 -6.09 21.83
N HIS A 153 -6.60 -6.79 20.87
CA HIS A 153 -5.16 -6.95 20.76
C HIS A 153 -4.64 -6.04 19.64
N PRO A 154 -4.21 -4.79 19.95
CA PRO A 154 -3.67 -3.89 18.94
C PRO A 154 -2.44 -4.50 18.27
N GLY A 155 -2.36 -4.38 16.95
CA GLY A 155 -1.22 -4.86 16.15
C GLY A 155 -1.34 -6.28 15.60
N VAL A 156 -2.35 -7.06 15.99
CA VAL A 156 -2.63 -8.35 15.34
C VAL A 156 -3.22 -8.10 13.95
N ARG A 157 -2.75 -8.89 12.97
CA ARG A 157 -3.22 -8.82 11.57
C ARG A 157 -3.34 -10.22 11.00
N VAL A 158 -4.42 -10.42 10.23
CA VAL A 158 -4.64 -11.66 9.47
C VAL A 158 -4.49 -11.33 8.00
N PHE A 159 -3.62 -12.06 7.31
CA PHE A 159 -3.42 -11.89 5.87
C PHE A 159 -4.73 -12.14 5.11
N THR A 160 -5.12 -11.17 4.29
CA THR A 160 -6.40 -11.20 3.56
C THR A 160 -6.24 -11.48 2.07
N GLY A 161 -5.02 -11.45 1.51
CA GLY A 161 -4.77 -11.80 0.13
C GLY A 161 -3.61 -11.06 -0.54
N GLY A 162 -3.40 -11.35 -1.81
CA GLY A 162 -2.22 -10.96 -2.57
C GLY A 162 -1.07 -11.97 -2.41
N LEU A 163 0.15 -11.50 -2.48
CA LEU A 163 1.34 -12.33 -2.32
C LEU A 163 1.66 -12.53 -0.83
N PRO A 164 1.63 -13.77 -0.29
CA PRO A 164 1.78 -14.00 1.15
C PRO A 164 3.14 -13.56 1.71
N HIS A 165 4.16 -13.51 0.86
CA HIS A 165 5.51 -13.07 1.22
C HIS A 165 5.73 -11.57 1.08
N VAL A 166 4.74 -10.81 0.56
CA VAL A 166 4.74 -9.33 0.45
C VAL A 166 3.73 -8.76 1.41
N ARG A 167 4.17 -7.89 2.30
CA ARG A 167 3.30 -7.32 3.32
C ARG A 167 3.46 -5.80 3.39
N TYR A 168 2.38 -5.12 3.75
CA TYR A 168 2.38 -3.68 3.98
C TYR A 168 2.50 -3.39 5.47
N LEU A 169 3.38 -2.46 5.86
CA LEU A 169 3.55 -2.00 7.23
C LEU A 169 3.19 -0.51 7.31
N LYS A 170 2.04 -0.22 7.88
CA LYS A 170 1.57 1.15 8.06
C LYS A 170 2.21 1.74 9.30
N VAL A 171 3.04 2.80 9.13
CA VAL A 171 3.85 3.38 10.21
C VAL A 171 3.28 4.68 10.77
N SER A 172 2.36 5.31 10.04
CA SER A 172 1.62 6.50 10.50
C SER A 172 0.28 6.61 9.80
N GLU A 173 -0.59 7.46 10.31
CA GLU A 173 -1.93 7.75 9.77
C GLU A 173 -2.11 9.26 9.63
N GLY A 174 -2.86 9.69 8.58
CA GLY A 174 -3.18 11.08 8.35
C GLY A 174 -2.06 11.90 7.71
N CYS A 175 -2.35 13.16 7.39
CA CYS A 175 -1.43 14.04 6.69
C CYS A 175 -1.67 15.51 7.06
N ASP A 176 -0.59 16.24 7.40
CA ASP A 176 -0.63 17.67 7.72
C ASP A 176 -0.32 18.58 6.52
N HIS A 177 -0.03 17.99 5.35
CA HIS A 177 0.18 18.76 4.12
C HIS A 177 -1.12 19.45 3.68
N GLY A 178 -0.99 20.70 3.30
CA GLY A 178 -2.12 21.50 2.85
C GLY A 178 -2.32 21.49 1.33
N CYS A 179 -2.00 20.41 0.64
CA CYS A 179 -2.17 20.27 -0.81
C CYS A 179 -3.60 20.62 -1.21
N ALA A 180 -3.76 21.53 -2.18
CA ALA A 180 -5.07 22.11 -2.50
C ALA A 180 -6.08 21.09 -3.05
N PHE A 181 -5.61 20.04 -3.71
CA PHE A 181 -6.42 18.99 -4.36
C PHE A 181 -6.74 17.80 -3.45
N CYS A 182 -6.09 17.68 -2.29
CA CYS A 182 -6.05 16.44 -1.54
C CYS A 182 -7.12 16.41 -0.43
N ALA A 183 -7.96 15.37 -0.45
CA ALA A 183 -8.99 15.11 0.55
C ALA A 183 -8.51 14.22 1.71
N ILE A 184 -7.26 13.76 1.72
CA ILE A 184 -6.74 12.86 2.77
C ILE A 184 -6.95 13.41 4.19
N PRO A 185 -6.69 14.69 4.50
CA PRO A 185 -6.95 15.21 5.85
C PRO A 185 -8.42 15.10 6.30
N LEU A 186 -9.37 15.11 5.34
CA LEU A 186 -10.80 14.95 5.61
C LEU A 186 -11.20 13.49 5.90
N MET A 187 -10.37 12.52 5.45
CA MET A 187 -10.63 11.08 5.56
C MET A 187 -9.81 10.41 6.67
N ARG A 188 -8.54 10.80 6.80
CA ARG A 188 -7.57 10.17 7.68
C ARG A 188 -7.06 11.08 8.81
N GLY A 189 -7.57 12.33 8.83
CA GLY A 189 -7.20 13.30 9.86
C GLY A 189 -5.78 13.84 9.73
N ARG A 190 -5.30 14.41 10.84
CA ARG A 190 -3.94 14.93 10.96
C ARG A 190 -2.93 13.81 11.08
N HIS A 191 -1.69 14.10 10.70
CA HIS A 191 -0.58 13.15 10.80
C HIS A 191 -0.38 12.70 12.25
N ARG A 192 -0.26 11.38 12.43
CA ARG A 192 0.03 10.72 13.70
C ARG A 192 0.92 9.51 13.43
N SER A 193 2.14 9.57 13.93
CA SER A 193 3.08 8.44 13.88
C SER A 193 2.70 7.36 14.88
N PHE A 194 2.87 6.10 14.50
CA PHE A 194 2.78 4.99 15.45
C PHE A 194 4.06 4.92 16.26
N ALA A 195 3.97 4.45 17.51
CA ALA A 195 5.15 4.33 18.36
C ALA A 195 6.16 3.35 17.74
N LEU A 196 7.45 3.68 17.78
CA LEU A 196 8.52 2.87 17.20
C LEU A 196 8.43 1.41 17.65
N ALA A 197 8.22 1.17 18.96
CA ALA A 197 8.12 -0.18 19.50
C ALA A 197 6.93 -0.97 18.94
N ASP A 198 5.82 -0.31 18.63
CA ASP A 198 4.64 -0.98 18.06
C ASP A 198 4.87 -1.33 16.59
N VAL A 199 5.51 -0.44 15.82
CA VAL A 199 5.88 -0.70 14.42
C VAL A 199 6.86 -1.87 14.33
N ILE A 200 7.88 -1.90 15.21
CA ILE A 200 8.85 -3.01 15.25
C ILE A 200 8.15 -4.32 15.61
N ARG A 201 7.28 -4.32 16.61
CA ARG A 201 6.51 -5.52 17.01
C ARG A 201 5.64 -6.02 15.85
N GLU A 202 4.96 -5.12 15.13
CA GLU A 202 4.16 -5.48 13.96
C GLU A 202 5.05 -6.06 12.85
N ALA A 203 6.22 -5.47 12.57
CA ALA A 203 7.18 -6.01 11.60
C ALA A 203 7.65 -7.43 11.96
N GLN A 204 7.97 -7.70 13.24
CA GLN A 204 8.34 -9.02 13.73
C GLN A 204 7.20 -10.05 13.59
N LEU A 205 5.94 -9.63 13.77
CA LEU A 205 4.78 -10.47 13.51
C LEU A 205 4.63 -10.80 12.01
N LEU A 206 4.84 -9.82 11.14
CA LEU A 206 4.83 -10.03 9.68
C LEU A 206 5.96 -10.98 9.25
N GLU A 207 7.15 -10.82 9.80
CA GLU A 207 8.28 -11.74 9.60
C GLU A 207 7.93 -13.17 10.04
N ALA A 208 7.36 -13.34 11.23
CA ALA A 208 6.93 -14.64 11.74
C ALA A 208 5.83 -15.29 10.88
N GLN A 209 5.05 -14.48 10.13
CA GLN A 209 4.06 -14.93 9.14
C GLN A 209 4.67 -15.22 7.76
N GLY A 210 6.00 -15.06 7.59
CA GLY A 210 6.71 -15.38 6.36
C GLY A 210 6.90 -14.21 5.40
N ALA A 211 6.81 -12.97 5.87
CA ALA A 211 7.12 -11.79 5.06
C ALA A 211 8.59 -11.80 4.61
N VAL A 212 8.80 -11.67 3.31
CA VAL A 212 10.12 -11.50 2.67
C VAL A 212 10.32 -10.06 2.21
N GLU A 213 9.27 -9.43 1.74
CA GLU A 213 9.22 -8.00 1.42
C GLU A 213 8.22 -7.29 2.35
N VAL A 214 8.65 -6.18 2.94
CA VAL A 214 7.77 -5.29 3.69
C VAL A 214 7.80 -3.91 3.05
N ASN A 215 6.63 -3.48 2.57
CA ASN A 215 6.41 -2.16 2.01
C ASN A 215 5.98 -1.21 3.13
N LEU A 216 6.81 -0.24 3.49
CA LEU A 216 6.45 0.80 4.45
C LEU A 216 5.47 1.77 3.79
N VAL A 217 4.32 1.98 4.42
CA VAL A 217 3.25 2.83 3.88
C VAL A 217 2.77 3.85 4.91
N ALA A 218 2.46 5.03 4.40
CA ALA A 218 1.85 6.16 5.10
C ALA A 218 1.20 7.07 4.06
N GLN A 219 0.55 8.16 4.48
CA GLN A 219 0.16 9.23 3.57
C GLN A 219 1.35 10.12 3.19
N ASP A 220 2.32 10.24 4.09
CA ASP A 220 3.68 10.74 3.86
C ASP A 220 4.65 10.03 4.80
N LEU A 221 5.41 9.11 4.26
CA LEU A 221 6.38 8.32 5.03
C LEU A 221 7.49 9.20 5.61
N ALA A 222 7.89 10.26 4.89
CA ALA A 222 8.95 11.18 5.31
C ALA A 222 8.60 12.04 6.54
N HIS A 223 7.31 12.05 6.94
CA HIS A 223 6.84 12.76 8.14
C HIS A 223 6.91 11.91 9.42
N TYR A 224 7.20 10.62 9.31
CA TYR A 224 7.29 9.75 10.48
C TYR A 224 8.16 10.34 11.59
N GLY A 225 7.66 10.32 12.82
CA GLY A 225 8.34 10.79 14.05
C GLY A 225 8.31 12.30 14.28
N ARG A 226 7.90 13.11 13.30
CA ARG A 226 7.91 14.59 13.46
C ARG A 226 6.91 15.12 14.49
N ASP A 227 5.80 14.43 14.67
CA ASP A 227 4.77 14.75 15.65
C ASP A 227 5.15 14.34 17.08
N VAL A 228 5.90 13.26 17.24
CA VAL A 228 6.31 12.70 18.55
C VAL A 228 7.47 13.47 19.16
N ARG A 229 8.42 13.96 18.34
CA ARG A 229 9.59 14.74 18.76
C ARG A 229 10.52 14.03 19.77
N ASP A 230 10.59 12.71 19.69
CA ASP A 230 11.48 11.88 20.53
C ASP A 230 12.85 11.61 19.88
N GLY A 231 13.10 12.22 18.71
CA GLY A 231 14.33 12.03 17.92
C GLY A 231 14.28 10.88 16.95
N ASN A 232 13.19 10.08 16.93
CA ASN A 232 13.01 8.95 16.04
C ASN A 232 12.26 9.38 14.78
N GLY A 233 12.98 9.63 13.70
CA GLY A 233 12.42 9.85 12.36
C GLY A 233 12.47 8.59 11.50
N LEU A 234 12.19 8.76 10.21
CA LEU A 234 12.23 7.65 9.25
C LEU A 234 13.60 6.95 9.20
N PRO A 235 14.76 7.65 9.23
CA PRO A 235 16.06 6.96 9.25
C PRO A 235 16.25 6.06 10.47
N GLU A 236 15.83 6.50 11.66
CA GLU A 236 15.90 5.72 12.90
C GLU A 236 14.96 4.51 12.86
N LEU A 237 13.75 4.68 12.30
CA LEU A 237 12.83 3.58 12.08
C LEU A 237 13.44 2.51 11.17
N LEU A 238 14.06 2.90 10.07
CA LEU A 238 14.71 1.96 9.15
C LEU A 238 15.86 1.21 9.83
N GLN A 239 16.70 1.92 10.57
CA GLN A 239 17.78 1.30 11.33
C GLN A 239 17.26 0.31 12.38
N ALA A 240 16.17 0.65 13.08
CA ALA A 240 15.55 -0.25 14.05
C ALA A 240 14.91 -1.48 13.38
N LEU A 241 14.22 -1.32 12.25
CA LEU A 241 13.69 -2.45 11.47
C LEU A 241 14.80 -3.41 11.03
N VAL A 242 15.92 -2.85 10.55
CA VAL A 242 17.09 -3.63 10.15
C VAL A 242 17.73 -4.35 11.35
N ALA A 243 17.80 -3.71 12.52
CA ALA A 243 18.39 -4.32 13.72
C ALA A 243 17.50 -5.41 14.34
N GLU A 244 16.18 -5.22 14.32
CA GLU A 244 15.22 -6.03 15.10
C GLU A 244 14.47 -7.09 14.27
N THR A 245 14.70 -7.13 12.94
CA THR A 245 14.13 -8.14 12.02
C THR A 245 15.20 -8.67 11.06
N THR A 246 14.92 -9.78 10.40
CA THR A 246 15.74 -10.33 9.30
C THR A 246 15.05 -10.20 7.94
N ILE A 247 13.96 -9.45 7.84
CA ILE A 247 13.20 -9.22 6.60
C ILE A 247 14.15 -8.79 5.49
N PRO A 248 14.23 -9.53 4.37
CA PRO A 248 15.23 -9.28 3.33
C PRO A 248 15.02 -8.00 2.54
N TRP A 249 13.76 -7.60 2.30
CA TRP A 249 13.42 -6.40 1.53
C TRP A 249 12.49 -5.47 2.30
N ILE A 250 12.94 -4.23 2.46
CA ILE A 250 12.18 -3.11 3.04
C ILE A 250 12.08 -2.04 1.96
N ARG A 251 10.87 -1.79 1.46
CA ARG A 251 10.59 -0.81 0.40
C ARG A 251 9.89 0.41 0.96
N LEU A 252 10.24 1.60 0.45
CA LEU A 252 9.67 2.87 0.86
C LEU A 252 8.66 3.36 -0.19
N LEU A 253 7.40 3.52 0.20
CA LEU A 253 6.36 4.08 -0.65
C LEU A 253 5.86 5.40 -0.08
N TYR A 254 5.41 6.32 -0.96
CA TYR A 254 4.82 7.63 -0.58
C TYR A 254 5.77 8.53 0.22
N VAL A 255 6.98 8.74 -0.28
CA VAL A 255 7.98 9.61 0.34
C VAL A 255 7.89 11.01 -0.23
N TYR A 256 7.48 11.98 0.56
CA TYR A 256 7.42 13.37 0.14
C TYR A 256 8.84 13.93 -0.06
N SER A 257 9.08 14.63 -1.17
CA SER A 257 10.43 15.06 -1.58
C SER A 257 11.16 15.92 -0.56
N SER A 258 10.43 16.77 0.19
CA SER A 258 11.01 17.62 1.22
C SER A 258 11.51 16.88 2.46
N GLY A 259 11.13 15.63 2.63
CA GLY A 259 11.55 14.78 3.73
C GLY A 259 12.73 13.87 3.43
N LEU A 260 13.21 13.84 2.19
CA LEU A 260 14.40 13.12 1.77
C LEU A 260 15.66 13.84 2.29
N THR A 261 16.10 13.47 3.49
CA THR A 261 17.29 14.04 4.14
C THR A 261 18.54 13.30 3.70
N PRO A 262 19.73 13.91 3.76
CA PRO A 262 21.01 13.19 3.52
C PRO A 262 21.13 11.93 4.38
N LYS A 263 20.73 11.98 5.66
CA LYS A 263 20.75 10.82 6.56
C LYS A 263 19.88 9.67 6.06
N LEU A 264 18.68 9.95 5.53
CA LEU A 264 17.82 8.92 4.96
C LEU A 264 18.47 8.28 3.73
N LEU A 265 19.01 9.09 2.82
CA LEU A 265 19.69 8.60 1.63
C LEU A 265 20.94 7.78 1.97
N ASP A 266 21.69 8.19 3.00
CA ASP A 266 22.84 7.42 3.49
C ASP A 266 22.42 6.06 4.06
N VAL A 267 21.32 5.97 4.80
CA VAL A 267 20.77 4.67 5.26
C VAL A 267 20.38 3.80 4.07
N MET A 268 19.69 4.36 3.06
CA MET A 268 19.31 3.62 1.86
C MET A 268 20.52 3.14 1.05
N ALA A 269 21.59 3.94 0.99
CA ALA A 269 22.80 3.61 0.22
C ALA A 269 23.63 2.49 0.87
N HIS A 270 23.64 2.39 2.20
CA HIS A 270 24.53 1.50 2.93
C HIS A 270 23.84 0.24 3.47
N GLU A 271 22.51 0.22 3.54
CA GLU A 271 21.77 -0.93 4.05
C GLU A 271 21.16 -1.75 2.88
N PRO A 272 21.73 -2.94 2.57
CA PRO A 272 21.32 -3.72 1.39
C PRO A 272 19.93 -4.31 1.46
N ARG A 273 19.29 -4.31 2.63
CA ARG A 273 17.89 -4.75 2.81
C ARG A 273 16.88 -3.65 2.53
N ILE A 274 17.34 -2.39 2.46
CA ILE A 274 16.48 -1.29 2.02
C ILE A 274 16.58 -1.22 0.51
N VAL A 275 15.45 -1.51 -0.13
CA VAL A 275 15.39 -1.56 -1.59
C VAL A 275 15.69 -0.18 -2.18
N PRO A 276 16.61 -0.06 -3.17
CA PRO A 276 16.90 1.22 -3.81
C PRO A 276 15.76 1.61 -4.77
N TYR A 277 14.62 1.90 -4.17
CA TYR A 277 13.37 2.30 -4.82
C TYR A 277 12.73 3.43 -4.02
N LEU A 278 12.29 4.48 -4.71
CA LEU A 278 11.62 5.62 -4.10
C LEU A 278 10.36 5.96 -4.88
N ASP A 279 9.20 5.89 -4.23
CA ASP A 279 7.96 6.49 -4.73
C ASP A 279 7.82 7.91 -4.15
N MET A 280 8.06 8.90 -5.00
CA MET A 280 8.16 10.32 -4.64
C MET A 280 7.20 11.18 -5.48
N PRO A 281 5.92 11.34 -5.09
CA PRO A 281 4.95 12.12 -5.86
C PRO A 281 5.32 13.60 -5.96
N MET A 282 5.68 14.09 -7.15
CA MET A 282 5.99 15.51 -7.38
C MET A 282 4.78 16.35 -7.81
N GLN A 283 3.77 15.72 -8.40
CA GLN A 283 2.50 16.23 -8.88
C GLN A 283 2.60 17.09 -10.15
N HIS A 284 3.56 17.99 -10.27
CA HIS A 284 3.79 18.84 -11.45
C HIS A 284 5.21 19.40 -11.47
N ALA A 285 5.64 20.02 -12.62
CA ALA A 285 6.94 20.68 -12.74
C ALA A 285 6.83 22.19 -13.02
N SER A 286 5.65 22.72 -13.35
CA SER A 286 5.44 24.19 -13.43
C SER A 286 5.35 24.78 -12.03
N ASN A 287 6.16 25.80 -11.76
CA ASN A 287 6.16 26.50 -10.48
C ASN A 287 4.81 27.18 -10.19
N GLU A 288 4.10 27.65 -11.23
CA GLU A 288 2.80 28.30 -11.08
C GLU A 288 1.72 27.27 -10.71
N VAL A 289 1.72 26.10 -11.34
CA VAL A 289 0.80 25.00 -10.99
C VAL A 289 1.10 24.47 -9.59
N LEU A 290 2.36 24.21 -9.25
CA LEU A 290 2.78 23.77 -7.90
C LEU A 290 2.35 24.77 -6.81
N LYS A 291 2.45 26.07 -7.09
CA LYS A 291 1.98 27.13 -6.18
C LYS A 291 0.46 27.05 -5.98
N ARG A 292 -0.34 26.88 -7.06
CA ARG A 292 -1.80 26.71 -6.98
C ARG A 292 -2.18 25.41 -6.25
N MET A 293 -1.41 24.32 -6.47
CA MET A 293 -1.54 23.05 -5.74
C MET A 293 -1.13 23.17 -4.27
N ARG A 294 -0.57 24.32 -3.85
CA ARG A 294 0.00 24.53 -2.51
C ARG A 294 1.11 23.56 -2.17
N ARG A 295 1.91 23.22 -3.18
CA ARG A 295 3.14 22.44 -3.00
C ARG A 295 4.30 23.39 -2.69
N PRO A 296 5.13 23.10 -1.67
CA PRO A 296 6.28 23.94 -1.33
C PRO A 296 7.44 23.79 -2.35
N GLU A 297 7.45 22.70 -3.08
CA GLU A 297 8.50 22.41 -4.06
C GLU A 297 8.47 23.40 -5.24
N ARG A 298 9.61 23.48 -5.89
CA ARG A 298 9.82 24.20 -7.14
C ARG A 298 10.60 23.29 -8.11
N ARG A 299 10.46 23.53 -9.41
CA ARG A 299 11.14 22.77 -10.45
C ARG A 299 12.61 22.53 -10.15
N ASP A 300 13.33 23.59 -9.77
CA ASP A 300 14.77 23.50 -9.48
C ASP A 300 15.10 22.72 -8.20
N THR A 301 14.23 22.81 -7.20
CA THR A 301 14.41 22.03 -5.97
C THR A 301 14.14 20.55 -6.19
N ILE A 302 13.15 20.19 -7.02
CA ILE A 302 12.89 18.80 -7.42
C ILE A 302 14.08 18.26 -8.22
N ARG A 303 14.58 19.04 -9.21
CA ARG A 303 15.78 18.69 -10.01
C ARG A 303 16.98 18.40 -9.13
N ALA A 304 17.30 19.31 -8.22
CA ALA A 304 18.41 19.15 -7.29
C ALA A 304 18.24 17.89 -6.43
N ARG A 305 17.01 17.62 -5.97
CA ARG A 305 16.71 16.46 -5.15
C ARG A 305 16.90 15.14 -5.92
N VAL A 306 16.39 15.05 -7.16
CA VAL A 306 16.55 13.86 -7.99
C VAL A 306 18.04 13.57 -8.27
N ARG A 307 18.83 14.62 -8.53
CA ARG A 307 20.28 14.47 -8.69
C ARG A 307 20.97 13.95 -7.41
N ASP A 308 20.68 14.57 -6.26
CA ASP A 308 21.24 14.15 -4.96
C ASP A 308 20.88 12.69 -4.63
N ILE A 309 19.64 12.26 -4.92
CA ILE A 309 19.21 10.88 -4.74
C ILE A 309 20.05 9.93 -5.60
N ARG A 310 20.20 10.21 -6.90
CA ARG A 310 20.95 9.36 -7.82
C ARG A 310 22.46 9.33 -7.56
N GLU A 311 23.00 10.43 -7.05
CA GLU A 311 24.40 10.49 -6.64
C GLU A 311 24.70 9.66 -5.39
N ARG A 312 23.76 9.64 -4.42
CA ARG A 312 23.96 8.94 -3.14
C ARG A 312 23.50 7.49 -3.14
N VAL A 313 22.43 7.17 -3.84
CA VAL A 313 21.84 5.83 -3.88
C VAL A 313 22.03 5.24 -5.28
N PRO A 314 23.08 4.44 -5.49
CA PRO A 314 23.33 3.81 -6.77
C PRO A 314 22.15 2.94 -7.23
N ASP A 315 21.88 2.94 -8.53
CA ASP A 315 20.86 2.13 -9.18
C ASP A 315 19.40 2.40 -8.70
N VAL A 316 19.16 3.47 -7.94
CA VAL A 316 17.82 3.79 -7.43
C VAL A 316 16.81 3.90 -8.57
N ALA A 317 15.68 3.23 -8.40
CA ALA A 317 14.51 3.44 -9.24
C ALA A 317 13.62 4.51 -8.60
N ILE A 318 13.29 5.55 -9.35
CA ILE A 318 12.45 6.64 -8.86
C ILE A 318 11.11 6.59 -9.61
N ARG A 319 10.06 6.32 -8.85
CA ARG A 319 8.67 6.48 -9.27
C ARG A 319 8.14 7.82 -8.83
N THR A 320 7.34 8.45 -9.67
CA THR A 320 6.64 9.68 -9.30
C THR A 320 5.19 9.67 -9.78
N THR A 321 4.42 10.65 -9.32
CA THR A 321 3.03 10.85 -9.74
C THR A 321 2.84 12.29 -10.18
N CYS A 322 2.09 12.47 -11.30
CA CYS A 322 1.73 13.77 -11.85
C CYS A 322 0.23 13.92 -11.99
N ILE A 323 -0.27 15.13 -11.81
CA ILE A 323 -1.66 15.53 -12.07
C ILE A 323 -1.65 16.53 -13.20
N VAL A 324 -2.40 16.24 -14.28
CA VAL A 324 -2.59 17.12 -15.42
C VAL A 324 -3.99 17.72 -15.44
N GLY A 325 -4.14 18.88 -16.06
CA GLY A 325 -5.41 19.58 -16.13
C GLY A 325 -5.85 20.21 -14.81
N PHE A 326 -4.90 20.56 -13.94
CA PHE A 326 -5.20 21.29 -12.70
C PHE A 326 -5.76 22.68 -13.05
N PRO A 327 -6.73 23.24 -12.28
CA PRO A 327 -7.31 24.55 -12.53
C PRO A 327 -6.28 25.63 -12.81
N GLY A 328 -6.40 26.30 -13.98
CA GLY A 328 -5.49 27.31 -14.48
C GLY A 328 -4.17 26.77 -15.06
N GLU A 329 -4.04 25.48 -15.32
CA GLU A 329 -2.89 24.92 -16.03
C GLU A 329 -2.95 25.30 -17.52
N THR A 330 -1.95 26.02 -17.98
CA THR A 330 -1.80 26.42 -19.38
C THR A 330 -1.07 25.38 -20.21
N ASP A 331 -1.10 25.50 -21.56
CA ASP A 331 -0.30 24.64 -22.44
C ASP A 331 1.20 24.80 -22.16
N ALA A 332 1.66 26.01 -21.86
CA ALA A 332 3.05 26.27 -21.50
C ALA A 332 3.45 25.56 -20.15
N ASP A 333 2.54 25.48 -19.19
CA ASP A 333 2.76 24.74 -17.94
C ASP A 333 2.87 23.24 -18.23
N PHE A 334 2.01 22.71 -19.10
CA PHE A 334 2.04 21.31 -19.48
C PHE A 334 3.31 20.94 -20.28
N GLU A 335 3.71 21.76 -21.26
CA GLU A 335 4.98 21.55 -21.98
C GLU A 335 6.20 21.63 -21.05
N ALA A 336 6.15 22.49 -20.03
CA ALA A 336 7.19 22.54 -19.01
C ALA A 336 7.24 21.26 -18.15
N LEU A 337 6.09 20.59 -17.93
CA LEU A 337 6.03 19.28 -17.28
C LEU A 337 6.67 18.21 -18.16
N LEU A 338 6.30 18.10 -19.44
CA LEU A 338 6.86 17.11 -20.35
C LEU A 338 8.38 17.25 -20.48
N SER A 339 8.86 18.49 -20.74
CA SER A 339 10.31 18.76 -20.81
C SER A 339 11.06 18.39 -19.54
N PHE A 340 10.41 18.52 -18.38
CA PHE A 340 11.01 18.14 -17.10
C PHE A 340 11.06 16.62 -16.94
N LEU A 341 10.06 15.88 -17.37
CA LEU A 341 10.09 14.42 -17.38
C LEU A 341 11.19 13.88 -18.28
N GLU A 342 11.34 14.46 -19.50
CA GLU A 342 12.46 14.16 -20.40
C GLU A 342 13.83 14.44 -19.76
N GLU A 343 13.96 15.55 -19.04
CA GLU A 343 15.22 15.89 -18.34
C GLU A 343 15.50 14.92 -17.19
N MET A 344 14.48 14.59 -16.40
CA MET A 344 14.66 13.81 -15.16
C MET A 344 14.69 12.31 -15.38
N GLN A 345 14.12 11.78 -16.47
CA GLN A 345 14.21 10.36 -16.80
C GLN A 345 13.78 9.47 -15.63
N PHE A 346 12.58 9.66 -15.10
CA PHE A 346 12.04 8.80 -14.05
C PHE A 346 11.78 7.39 -14.60
N GLU A 347 12.03 6.37 -13.79
CA GLU A 347 11.76 4.99 -14.16
C GLU A 347 10.26 4.74 -14.36
N ARG A 348 9.41 5.41 -13.55
CA ARG A 348 7.95 5.31 -13.65
C ARG A 348 7.27 6.64 -13.29
N VAL A 349 6.23 6.97 -14.05
CA VAL A 349 5.34 8.10 -13.74
C VAL A 349 3.89 7.63 -13.80
N GLY A 350 3.18 7.74 -12.67
CA GLY A 350 1.73 7.62 -12.66
C GLY A 350 1.09 8.95 -13.05
N GLY A 351 0.31 8.99 -14.13
CA GLY A 351 -0.43 10.17 -14.58
C GLY A 351 -1.89 10.10 -14.11
N PHE A 352 -2.44 11.24 -13.69
CA PHE A 352 -3.85 11.40 -13.35
C PHE A 352 -4.39 12.71 -13.91
N THR A 353 -5.63 12.70 -14.37
CA THR A 353 -6.36 13.96 -14.61
C THR A 353 -6.80 14.54 -13.26
N TYR A 354 -6.82 15.87 -13.16
CA TYR A 354 -7.40 16.53 -12.00
C TYR A 354 -8.89 16.17 -11.88
N SER A 355 -9.28 15.71 -10.69
CA SER A 355 -10.66 15.45 -10.30
C SER A 355 -11.00 16.29 -9.06
N PRO A 356 -11.96 17.21 -9.12
CA PRO A 356 -12.33 18.05 -8.00
C PRO A 356 -12.90 17.19 -6.88
N GLN A 357 -12.36 17.39 -5.67
CA GLN A 357 -12.85 16.68 -4.48
C GLN A 357 -13.50 17.66 -3.51
N GLU A 358 -14.73 17.41 -3.19
CA GLU A 358 -15.52 18.23 -2.27
C GLU A 358 -14.75 18.54 -0.96
N GLY A 359 -14.92 19.75 -0.41
CA GLY A 359 -14.23 20.18 0.79
C GLY A 359 -12.74 20.50 0.62
N THR A 360 -12.15 20.22 -0.55
CA THR A 360 -10.79 20.63 -0.87
C THR A 360 -10.73 22.07 -1.37
N ARG A 361 -9.57 22.68 -1.23
CA ARG A 361 -9.39 24.09 -1.69
C ARG A 361 -9.43 24.21 -3.21
N ALA A 362 -8.95 23.20 -3.92
CA ALA A 362 -8.95 23.22 -5.38
C ALA A 362 -10.36 23.08 -5.95
N ALA A 363 -11.29 22.42 -5.27
CA ALA A 363 -12.69 22.33 -5.69
C ALA A 363 -13.41 23.70 -5.70
N ALA A 364 -12.88 24.68 -5.00
CA ALA A 364 -13.39 26.06 -5.01
C ALA A 364 -12.81 26.92 -6.16
N LEU A 365 -11.82 26.40 -6.91
CA LEU A 365 -11.26 27.06 -8.07
C LEU A 365 -12.16 26.77 -9.30
N ALA A 366 -12.18 27.72 -10.25
CA ALA A 366 -12.81 27.44 -11.52
C ALA A 366 -12.02 26.32 -12.24
N ASP A 367 -12.67 25.22 -12.55
CA ASP A 367 -12.09 24.15 -13.36
C ASP A 367 -12.22 24.53 -14.83
N ASP A 368 -11.25 25.31 -15.29
CA ASP A 368 -11.20 25.97 -16.59
C ASP A 368 -10.48 25.14 -17.67
N VAL A 369 -10.00 23.94 -17.32
CA VAL A 369 -9.38 23.01 -18.26
C VAL A 369 -10.42 21.98 -18.72
N PRO A 370 -10.83 21.99 -20.01
CA PRO A 370 -11.82 21.03 -20.50
C PRO A 370 -11.39 19.56 -20.33
N GLU A 371 -12.33 18.67 -20.08
CA GLU A 371 -12.06 17.24 -19.90
C GLU A 371 -11.38 16.57 -21.11
N SER A 372 -11.65 17.07 -22.33
CA SER A 372 -10.95 16.62 -23.54
C SER A 372 -9.48 16.99 -23.52
N VAL A 373 -9.13 18.18 -23.01
CA VAL A 373 -7.74 18.64 -22.87
C VAL A 373 -7.03 17.86 -21.74
N LYS A 374 -7.71 17.61 -20.62
CA LYS A 374 -7.15 16.79 -19.55
C LYS A 374 -6.78 15.39 -20.04
N ARG A 375 -7.66 14.76 -20.82
CA ARG A 375 -7.39 13.43 -21.42
C ARG A 375 -6.25 13.46 -22.42
N GLU A 376 -6.24 14.43 -23.33
CA GLU A 376 -5.15 14.61 -24.29
C GLU A 376 -3.80 14.78 -23.59
N ARG A 377 -3.74 15.62 -22.55
CA ARG A 377 -2.52 15.81 -21.75
C ARG A 377 -2.08 14.52 -21.06
N LEU A 378 -3.02 13.75 -20.51
CA LEU A 378 -2.72 12.47 -19.87
C LEU A 378 -2.17 11.47 -20.90
N GLU A 379 -2.77 11.37 -22.08
CA GLU A 379 -2.31 10.49 -23.16
C GLU A 379 -0.88 10.87 -23.62
N ARG A 380 -0.60 12.15 -23.81
CA ARG A 380 0.73 12.64 -24.19
C ARG A 380 1.78 12.37 -23.10
N LEU A 381 1.42 12.58 -21.82
CA LEU A 381 2.29 12.27 -20.70
C LEU A 381 2.60 10.77 -20.64
N THR A 382 1.58 9.93 -20.80
CA THR A 382 1.70 8.46 -20.74
C THR A 382 2.60 7.97 -21.87
N GLU A 383 2.41 8.47 -23.11
CA GLU A 383 3.24 8.06 -24.23
C GLU A 383 4.70 8.51 -24.08
N LEU A 384 4.93 9.74 -23.62
CA LEU A 384 6.29 10.20 -23.31
C LEU A 384 6.94 9.32 -22.26
N GLN A 385 6.23 9.01 -21.17
CA GLN A 385 6.77 8.18 -20.12
C GLN A 385 7.04 6.75 -20.58
N ARG A 386 6.21 6.19 -21.46
CA ARG A 386 6.45 4.88 -22.06
C ARG A 386 7.80 4.84 -22.77
N LEU A 387 8.12 5.89 -23.55
CA LEU A 387 9.41 6.00 -24.25
C LEU A 387 10.58 6.14 -23.26
N ILE A 388 10.43 6.98 -22.24
CA ILE A 388 11.45 7.15 -21.19
C ILE A 388 11.68 5.83 -20.45
N THR A 389 10.61 5.12 -20.08
CA THR A 389 10.72 3.85 -19.37
C THR A 389 11.44 2.82 -20.24
N ALA A 390 11.10 2.71 -21.53
CA ALA A 390 11.77 1.81 -22.47
C ALA A 390 13.29 2.07 -22.52
N GLU A 391 13.72 3.34 -22.66
CA GLU A 391 15.14 3.70 -22.65
C GLU A 391 15.82 3.35 -21.32
N ARG A 392 15.17 3.64 -20.18
CA ARG A 392 15.71 3.31 -18.85
C ARG A 392 15.79 1.80 -18.62
N TYR A 393 14.86 1.04 -19.14
CA TYR A 393 14.81 -0.41 -18.98
C TYR A 393 15.81 -1.12 -19.89
N ASP A 394 16.03 -0.62 -21.11
CA ASP A 394 17.11 -1.11 -22.00
C ASP A 394 18.49 -1.04 -21.35
N GLN A 395 18.75 -0.03 -20.53
CA GLN A 395 20.00 0.10 -19.78
C GLN A 395 20.20 -0.98 -18.69
N ARG A 396 19.16 -1.75 -18.38
CA ARG A 396 19.21 -2.86 -17.41
C ARG A 396 19.48 -4.21 -18.06
N VAL A 397 19.32 -4.32 -19.39
CA VAL A 397 19.61 -5.52 -20.17
C VAL A 397 21.10 -5.89 -20.07
N GLY A 398 21.38 -7.16 -19.90
CA GLY A 398 22.74 -7.70 -19.68
C GLY A 398 23.25 -7.56 -18.24
N ARG A 399 22.45 -6.99 -17.31
CA ARG A 399 22.84 -6.86 -15.89
C ARG A 399 22.25 -8.02 -15.08
N ILE A 400 22.93 -8.36 -13.98
CA ILE A 400 22.38 -9.25 -12.96
C ILE A 400 21.64 -8.40 -11.94
N ALA A 401 20.38 -8.76 -11.71
CA ALA A 401 19.52 -8.08 -10.75
C ALA A 401 19.06 -9.05 -9.66
N ARG A 402 18.91 -8.53 -8.45
CA ARG A 402 18.21 -9.24 -7.39
C ARG A 402 16.72 -9.16 -7.63
N ALA A 403 16.03 -10.31 -7.53
CA ALA A 403 14.59 -10.43 -7.70
C ALA A 403 13.96 -11.28 -6.60
N ILE A 404 12.69 -11.04 -6.31
CA ILE A 404 11.82 -11.90 -5.51
C ILE A 404 10.98 -12.75 -6.47
N VAL A 405 10.83 -14.02 -6.17
CA VAL A 405 9.92 -14.94 -6.85
C VAL A 405 8.51 -14.74 -6.28
N ASP A 406 7.56 -14.39 -7.12
CA ASP A 406 6.17 -14.16 -6.70
C ASP A 406 5.26 -15.35 -7.00
N SER A 407 5.44 -15.99 -8.16
CA SER A 407 4.66 -17.18 -8.55
C SER A 407 5.45 -18.12 -9.44
N VAL A 408 4.96 -19.36 -9.53
CA VAL A 408 5.45 -20.36 -10.47
C VAL A 408 4.30 -20.74 -11.39
N GLN A 409 4.47 -20.46 -12.68
CA GLN A 409 3.48 -20.74 -13.71
C GLN A 409 3.58 -22.20 -14.21
N PRO A 410 2.51 -22.73 -14.82
CA PRO A 410 2.58 -24.01 -15.51
C PRO A 410 3.73 -24.06 -16.53
N GLY A 411 4.53 -25.13 -16.51
CA GLY A 411 5.72 -25.25 -17.35
C GLY A 411 7.03 -24.79 -16.69
N GLY A 412 6.97 -24.35 -15.41
CA GLY A 412 8.17 -24.02 -14.62
C GLY A 412 8.73 -22.61 -14.88
N VAL A 413 7.98 -21.76 -15.56
CA VAL A 413 8.32 -20.33 -15.67
C VAL A 413 8.04 -19.65 -14.36
N VAL A 414 9.05 -18.94 -13.84
CA VAL A 414 8.94 -18.16 -12.60
C VAL A 414 8.56 -16.73 -12.95
N GLU A 415 7.50 -16.22 -12.34
CA GLU A 415 7.26 -14.79 -12.30
C GLU A 415 7.73 -14.21 -10.98
N GLY A 416 8.43 -13.09 -11.06
CA GLY A 416 8.95 -12.39 -9.91
C GLY A 416 9.13 -10.91 -10.20
N ARG A 417 9.75 -10.18 -9.29
CA ARG A 417 10.01 -8.75 -9.42
C ARG A 417 11.46 -8.44 -9.09
N ALA A 418 12.11 -7.72 -10.00
CA ALA A 418 13.40 -7.11 -9.69
C ALA A 418 13.22 -5.96 -8.68
N PHE A 419 14.30 -5.51 -8.05
CA PHE A 419 14.23 -4.49 -6.99
C PHE A 419 13.59 -3.17 -7.43
N TRP A 420 13.60 -2.85 -8.72
CA TRP A 420 12.97 -1.66 -9.29
C TRP A 420 11.48 -1.83 -9.63
N GLN A 421 10.90 -2.98 -9.34
CA GLN A 421 9.49 -3.29 -9.58
C GLN A 421 8.77 -3.46 -8.24
N ALA A 422 7.88 -2.55 -7.91
CA ALA A 422 6.97 -2.68 -6.78
C ALA A 422 5.79 -3.57 -7.14
N ASP A 423 5.24 -4.27 -6.15
CA ASP A 423 4.11 -5.17 -6.29
C ASP A 423 2.89 -4.46 -6.87
N ASP A 424 2.20 -5.11 -7.82
CA ASP A 424 1.01 -4.65 -8.53
C ASP A 424 1.15 -3.29 -9.28
N ILE A 425 2.37 -2.71 -9.34
CA ILE A 425 2.54 -1.35 -9.84
C ILE A 425 3.46 -1.29 -11.08
N ASP A 426 4.59 -2.02 -11.08
CA ASP A 426 5.70 -1.74 -11.98
C ASP A 426 6.02 -2.86 -12.98
N GLY A 427 5.13 -3.83 -13.14
CA GLY A 427 5.32 -4.98 -14.03
C GLY A 427 6.07 -6.13 -13.36
N VAL A 428 6.40 -7.15 -14.13
CA VAL A 428 6.98 -8.41 -13.66
C VAL A 428 8.29 -8.75 -14.40
N THR A 429 9.08 -9.63 -13.80
CA THR A 429 10.25 -10.25 -14.41
C THR A 429 9.99 -11.74 -14.54
N ARG A 430 9.92 -12.25 -15.79
CA ARG A 430 9.79 -13.68 -16.07
C ARG A 430 11.16 -14.32 -16.10
N ILE A 431 11.40 -15.28 -15.20
CA ILE A 431 12.71 -15.89 -14.99
C ILE A 431 12.68 -17.34 -15.49
N VAL A 432 13.51 -17.65 -16.48
CA VAL A 432 13.71 -19.01 -16.98
C VAL A 432 14.70 -19.72 -16.07
N CYS A 433 14.36 -20.96 -15.68
CA CYS A 433 15.17 -21.78 -14.78
C CYS A 433 15.65 -23.05 -15.50
N ASP A 434 16.96 -23.21 -15.64
CA ASP A 434 17.60 -24.41 -16.20
C ASP A 434 17.82 -25.48 -15.10
N GLY A 435 16.83 -25.77 -14.29
CA GLY A 435 16.98 -26.73 -13.18
C GLY A 435 15.86 -26.64 -12.15
N ALA A 436 16.23 -26.68 -10.87
CA ALA A 436 15.25 -26.58 -9.79
C ALA A 436 14.59 -25.19 -9.77
N VAL A 437 13.27 -25.20 -9.77
CA VAL A 437 12.44 -23.99 -9.76
C VAL A 437 12.33 -23.48 -8.31
N PRO A 438 12.77 -22.26 -8.02
CA PRO A 438 12.67 -21.70 -6.68
C PRO A 438 11.19 -21.41 -6.31
N PRO A 439 10.76 -21.72 -5.08
CA PRO A 439 9.39 -21.47 -4.64
C PRO A 439 9.12 -19.95 -4.45
N PRO A 440 7.84 -19.53 -4.45
CA PRO A 440 7.44 -18.16 -4.14
C PRO A 440 8.04 -17.68 -2.80
N GLY A 441 8.45 -16.42 -2.74
CA GLY A 441 9.18 -15.83 -1.61
C GLY A 441 10.70 -16.07 -1.65
N SER A 442 11.24 -16.81 -2.65
CA SER A 442 12.69 -16.93 -2.82
C SER A 442 13.31 -15.62 -3.31
N LEU A 443 14.49 -15.29 -2.79
CA LEU A 443 15.36 -14.26 -3.37
C LEU A 443 16.34 -14.92 -4.33
N VAL A 444 16.46 -14.35 -5.52
CA VAL A 444 17.33 -14.87 -6.58
C VAL A 444 18.15 -13.76 -7.20
N ASP A 445 19.31 -14.09 -7.78
CA ASP A 445 19.98 -13.26 -8.75
C ASP A 445 19.56 -13.75 -10.14
N ALA A 446 19.05 -12.85 -10.99
CA ALA A 446 18.59 -13.11 -12.34
C ALA A 446 19.34 -12.24 -13.35
N ALA A 447 19.79 -12.81 -14.46
CA ALA A 447 20.39 -12.07 -15.56
C ALA A 447 19.30 -11.55 -16.48
N ILE A 448 19.20 -10.25 -16.64
CA ILE A 448 18.18 -9.59 -17.46
C ILE A 448 18.56 -9.78 -18.94
N GLU A 449 17.72 -10.50 -19.69
CA GLU A 449 17.98 -10.83 -21.10
C GLU A 449 17.40 -9.77 -22.05
N ARG A 450 16.17 -9.35 -21.79
CA ARG A 450 15.48 -8.35 -22.61
C ARG A 450 14.30 -7.71 -21.89
N VAL A 451 13.88 -6.57 -22.37
CA VAL A 451 12.56 -5.99 -22.07
C VAL A 451 11.52 -6.75 -22.88
N ALA A 452 10.50 -7.30 -22.24
CA ALA A 452 9.51 -8.17 -22.89
C ALA A 452 8.27 -7.40 -23.34
N ASP A 453 7.90 -6.38 -22.59
CA ASP A 453 6.74 -5.51 -22.79
C ASP A 453 7.12 -4.13 -22.26
N ASP A 454 6.23 -3.15 -22.30
CA ASP A 454 6.50 -1.78 -21.82
C ASP A 454 7.11 -1.75 -20.40
N TYR A 455 6.81 -2.76 -19.56
CA TYR A 455 7.20 -2.77 -18.13
C TYR A 455 7.74 -4.11 -17.63
N ASP A 456 7.71 -5.15 -18.46
CA ASP A 456 8.11 -6.50 -18.07
C ASP A 456 9.51 -6.85 -18.59
N PHE A 457 10.16 -7.77 -17.89
CA PHE A 457 11.45 -8.30 -18.30
C PHE A 457 11.40 -9.82 -18.49
N GLU A 458 12.28 -10.31 -19.35
CA GLU A 458 12.69 -11.70 -19.36
C GLU A 458 14.11 -11.80 -18.83
N ALA A 459 14.34 -12.83 -18.03
CA ALA A 459 15.62 -13.07 -17.36
C ALA A 459 15.91 -14.57 -17.27
N SER A 460 17.17 -14.92 -17.06
CA SER A 460 17.61 -16.28 -16.71
C SER A 460 18.03 -16.33 -15.24
N LEU A 461 17.73 -17.45 -14.56
CA LEU A 461 18.13 -17.67 -13.18
C LEU A 461 19.66 -17.87 -13.12
N VAL A 462 20.35 -17.03 -12.34
CA VAL A 462 21.78 -17.18 -12.09
C VAL A 462 22.03 -18.02 -10.84
N ARG A 463 21.36 -17.68 -9.74
CA ARG A 463 21.42 -18.45 -8.48
C ARG A 463 20.30 -18.10 -7.54
N VAL A 464 19.95 -19.05 -6.67
CA VAL A 464 19.08 -18.81 -5.51
C VAL A 464 19.93 -18.31 -4.36
N ILE A 465 19.53 -17.17 -3.78
CA ILE A 465 20.19 -16.54 -2.62
C ILE A 465 19.61 -17.08 -1.32
N SER A 466 18.29 -17.05 -1.24
CA SER A 466 17.53 -17.62 -0.13
C SER A 466 16.20 -18.14 -0.62
N SER A 467 15.73 -19.22 0.00
CA SER A 467 14.37 -19.70 -0.18
C SER A 467 13.67 -19.67 1.17
N PRO A 468 12.35 -19.42 1.21
CA PRO A 468 11.62 -19.68 2.42
C PRO A 468 11.91 -21.13 2.79
N GLU A 469 12.39 -21.36 4.03
CA GLU A 469 12.41 -22.72 4.54
C GLU A 469 11.02 -23.29 4.24
N THR A 470 10.95 -24.57 3.86
CA THR A 470 9.69 -25.28 3.72
C THR A 470 9.06 -25.29 5.11
N ALA A 471 8.60 -24.13 5.53
CA ALA A 471 7.81 -23.97 6.73
C ALA A 471 6.64 -24.93 6.51
N ARG A 472 6.56 -25.97 7.37
CA ARG A 472 5.30 -26.68 7.54
C ARG A 472 4.24 -25.61 7.54
N PRO A 473 3.22 -25.70 6.67
CA PRO A 473 2.20 -24.68 6.63
C PRO A 473 1.71 -24.52 8.07
N ALA A 474 2.04 -23.42 8.68
CA ALA A 474 1.24 -22.94 9.77
C ALA A 474 -0.17 -23.05 9.21
N ARG A 475 -1.09 -23.73 9.91
CA ARG A 475 -2.47 -23.90 9.46
C ARG A 475 -3.21 -22.57 9.47
N THR A 476 -2.64 -21.56 8.86
CA THR A 476 -3.31 -20.38 8.36
C THR A 476 -3.86 -20.80 7.01
N ARG A 477 -5.14 -21.15 7.00
CA ARG A 477 -5.88 -21.23 5.75
C ARG A 477 -5.62 -19.91 5.04
N ALA A 478 -4.91 -19.95 3.91
CA ALA A 478 -4.91 -18.85 2.97
C ALA A 478 -6.38 -18.61 2.62
N LEU A 479 -6.87 -17.45 2.96
CA LEU A 479 -8.23 -17.05 2.66
C LEU A 479 -8.19 -16.56 1.21
N PRO A 480 -8.94 -17.16 0.28
CA PRO A 480 -8.99 -16.65 -1.08
C PRO A 480 -9.63 -15.26 -1.01
N VAL A 481 -8.91 -14.27 -1.46
CA VAL A 481 -9.44 -12.94 -1.68
C VAL A 481 -10.06 -12.94 -3.06
N MET A 482 -11.32 -12.56 -3.15
CA MET A 482 -11.81 -12.01 -4.40
C MET A 482 -11.15 -10.63 -4.55
N GLY A 483 -9.96 -10.63 -5.13
CA GLY A 483 -9.40 -9.43 -5.70
C GLY A 483 -10.35 -9.02 -6.82
N VAL A 484 -11.19 -8.02 -6.56
CA VAL A 484 -11.65 -7.18 -7.65
C VAL A 484 -10.37 -6.55 -8.16
N SER A 485 -9.85 -7.07 -9.27
CA SER A 485 -8.75 -6.47 -10.01
C SER A 485 -9.12 -4.99 -10.12
N LEU A 486 -8.34 -4.13 -9.50
CA LEU A 486 -8.32 -2.73 -9.88
C LEU A 486 -8.04 -2.74 -11.36
N GLY A 487 -9.12 -2.63 -12.14
CA GLY A 487 -9.04 -2.52 -13.57
C GLY A 487 -7.98 -1.47 -13.86
N SER A 488 -7.00 -1.85 -14.64
CA SER A 488 -5.85 -1.09 -15.12
C SER A 488 -6.13 0.42 -15.28
N TYR A 489 -6.14 1.15 -14.19
CA TYR A 489 -6.03 2.60 -14.21
C TYR A 489 -4.55 2.96 -14.29
N GLY A 490 -4.06 3.09 -15.54
CA GLY A 490 -2.69 3.53 -15.82
C GLY A 490 -1.72 2.43 -16.28
N ARG A 491 -2.17 1.50 -17.14
CA ARG A 491 -1.25 0.86 -18.09
C ARG A 491 -1.04 1.78 -19.27
#